data_d33ef71914d5549d1d8195014a29bee7
#
_entry.id   d33ef71914d5549d1d8195014a29bee7
#
_cell.length_a   1.000
_cell.length_b   1.000
_cell.length_c   1.000
_cell.angle_alpha   90.00
_cell.angle_beta   90.00
_cell.angle_gamma   90.00
#
_symmetry.space_group_name_H-M   'P 1'
#
loop_
_entity.id
_entity.type
_entity.pdbx_description
1 polymer ?
#
loop_
_entity_poly.entity_id
_entity_poly.type
_entity_poly.pdbx_seq_one_letter_code
_entity_poly.pdbx_strand_id
1 'polypeptide(L)'
;MPKVFTTEELRLFQRKNDNNRSWGLVPTMGSLHQGHLKLIQKAYAENAVTFVSIFVNPTQFDSKNDLENYPSTIDADVEKIHAIDPNICVFIPSVETIYPNGAKAKKYALQGLDKPLEGMYRPGHFDGVATVVERLFTLVQPDVAYFGQKDFQQLQIVSLLAKPLGIEIRSVPTVREANGLAMSSRNSRLSDEGRENAKHIYETLQMVKSKFSSHTIDALKTMAIQKLSETPQMELVYFEIVAEHNLSVVQSKAKGVSYRAFVAVVVEGTRLIDNISLN
;
A
#
# COMPACT_ATOMS: atom_id res chain seq x y z
N MET A 1 10.57 9.64 26.50
CA MET A 1 9.20 9.08 26.51
C MET A 1 8.77 8.87 25.07
N PRO A 2 8.06 7.79 24.74
CA PRO A 2 7.54 7.57 23.39
C PRO A 2 6.72 8.79 22.95
N LYS A 3 6.97 9.26 21.70
CA LYS A 3 6.27 10.45 21.16
C LYS A 3 5.00 9.97 20.43
N VAL A 4 3.96 9.65 21.20
CA VAL A 4 2.62 9.37 20.64
C VAL A 4 1.82 10.67 20.69
N PHE A 5 1.17 11.02 19.57
CA PHE A 5 0.49 12.30 19.41
C PHE A 5 -1.00 12.12 19.18
N THR A 6 -1.80 12.85 19.95
CA THR A 6 -3.16 13.26 19.59
C THR A 6 -3.10 14.41 18.57
N THR A 7 -4.24 14.80 18.04
CA THR A 7 -4.31 15.93 17.09
C THR A 7 -3.85 17.25 17.71
N GLU A 8 -4.15 17.48 18.98
CA GLU A 8 -3.77 18.70 19.68
C GLU A 8 -2.26 18.73 19.93
N GLU A 9 -1.70 17.64 20.41
CA GLU A 9 -0.25 17.49 20.62
C GLU A 9 0.52 17.63 19.31
N LEU A 10 0.02 17.08 18.20
CA LEU A 10 0.61 17.27 16.88
C LEU A 10 0.68 18.76 16.50
N ARG A 11 -0.41 19.50 16.67
CA ARG A 11 -0.44 20.95 16.40
C ARG A 11 0.54 21.74 17.29
N LEU A 12 0.63 21.39 18.57
CA LEU A 12 1.58 22.01 19.49
C LEU A 12 3.03 21.70 19.11
N PHE A 13 3.29 20.47 18.69
CA PHE A 13 4.60 20.04 18.21
C PHE A 13 5.00 20.80 16.94
N GLN A 14 4.08 20.94 15.97
CA GLN A 14 4.29 21.70 14.74
C GLN A 14 4.70 23.15 15.03
N ARG A 15 3.95 23.86 15.89
CA ARG A 15 4.23 25.24 16.28
C ARG A 15 5.61 25.43 16.93
N LYS A 16 6.11 24.41 17.64
CA LYS A 16 7.41 24.47 18.32
C LYS A 16 8.59 24.11 17.42
N ASN A 17 8.35 23.41 16.32
CA ASN A 17 9.39 22.85 15.45
C ASN A 17 9.34 23.41 14.01
N ASP A 18 8.73 24.56 13.81
CA ASP A 18 8.59 25.27 12.53
C ASP A 18 9.92 25.86 12.00
N ASN A 19 11.03 25.16 12.19
CA ASN A 19 12.38 25.63 11.91
C ASN A 19 13.00 24.90 10.70
N ASN A 20 12.39 25.00 9.52
CA ASN A 20 13.02 24.60 8.24
C ASN A 20 13.61 23.17 8.23
N ARG A 21 12.97 22.23 8.93
CA ARG A 21 13.37 20.81 9.02
C ARG A 21 12.52 19.99 8.07
N SER A 22 13.12 19.01 7.41
CA SER A 22 12.37 18.06 6.57
C SER A 22 11.48 17.13 7.42
N TRP A 23 10.22 17.00 7.05
CA TRP A 23 9.22 16.15 7.71
C TRP A 23 8.82 14.99 6.82
N GLY A 24 9.05 13.77 7.30
CA GLY A 24 8.65 12.55 6.63
C GLY A 24 7.38 11.96 7.24
N LEU A 25 6.49 11.41 6.42
CA LEU A 25 5.28 10.70 6.85
C LEU A 25 5.24 9.27 6.30
N VAL A 26 4.95 8.31 7.16
CA VAL A 26 4.65 6.91 6.78
C VAL A 26 3.21 6.60 7.21
N PRO A 27 2.23 6.69 6.31
CA PRO A 27 0.85 6.30 6.62
C PRO A 27 0.71 4.78 6.74
N THR A 28 0.11 4.31 7.84
CA THR A 28 -0.19 2.89 8.05
C THR A 28 -1.57 2.67 8.65
N MET A 29 -2.07 1.45 8.54
CA MET A 29 -3.28 1.02 9.25
C MET A 29 -2.96 0.20 10.51
N GLY A 30 -1.70 0.18 10.96
CA GLY A 30 -1.26 -0.69 12.04
C GLY A 30 -0.98 -2.13 11.59
N SER A 31 -0.85 -3.05 12.56
CA SER A 31 -0.41 -4.43 12.34
C SER A 31 0.90 -4.49 11.55
N LEU A 32 1.90 -3.78 12.09
CA LEU A 32 3.15 -3.53 11.39
C LEU A 32 3.97 -4.81 11.22
N HIS A 33 4.48 -4.99 10.01
CA HIS A 33 5.40 -6.06 9.61
C HIS A 33 6.67 -5.48 9.02
N GLN A 34 7.66 -6.30 8.67
CA GLN A 34 8.97 -5.86 8.17
C GLN A 34 8.87 -4.92 6.95
N GLY A 35 7.86 -5.06 6.10
CA GLY A 35 7.60 -4.13 5.01
C GLY A 35 7.35 -2.70 5.49
N HIS A 36 6.53 -2.52 6.53
CA HIS A 36 6.29 -1.22 7.16
C HIS A 36 7.56 -0.70 7.86
N LEU A 37 8.30 -1.56 8.57
CA LEU A 37 9.53 -1.16 9.26
C LEU A 37 10.59 -0.65 8.28
N LYS A 38 10.69 -1.21 7.07
CA LYS A 38 11.58 -0.70 6.01
C LYS A 38 11.17 0.69 5.51
N LEU A 39 9.86 0.97 5.39
CA LEU A 39 9.36 2.32 5.08
C LEU A 39 9.77 3.31 6.17
N ILE A 40 9.56 2.93 7.44
CA ILE A 40 9.85 3.77 8.60
C ILE A 40 11.35 4.03 8.72
N GLN A 41 12.20 3.00 8.57
CA GLN A 41 13.66 3.13 8.57
C GLN A 41 14.14 4.10 7.49
N LYS A 42 13.60 3.99 6.25
CA LYS A 42 13.94 4.88 5.16
C LYS A 42 13.50 6.32 5.46
N ALA A 43 12.28 6.50 5.93
CA ALA A 43 11.77 7.83 6.30
C ALA A 43 12.63 8.47 7.40
N TYR A 44 12.98 7.71 8.43
CA TYR A 44 13.82 8.18 9.54
C TYR A 44 15.23 8.58 9.10
N ALA A 45 15.83 7.80 8.19
CA ALA A 45 17.17 8.09 7.67
C ALA A 45 17.23 9.34 6.76
N GLU A 46 16.10 9.75 6.17
CA GLU A 46 16.04 10.80 5.16
C GLU A 46 15.42 12.11 5.66
N ASN A 47 14.83 12.15 6.86
CA ASN A 47 14.14 13.32 7.39
C ASN A 47 14.59 13.67 8.81
N ALA A 48 14.54 14.95 9.13
CA ALA A 48 14.84 15.45 10.47
C ALA A 48 13.74 15.13 11.49
N VAL A 49 12.49 15.00 11.03
CA VAL A 49 11.33 14.58 11.82
C VAL A 49 10.58 13.52 11.03
N THR A 50 10.27 12.41 11.67
CA THR A 50 9.50 11.33 11.03
C THR A 50 8.23 11.05 11.81
N PHE A 51 7.10 11.07 11.12
CA PHE A 51 5.80 10.65 11.62
C PHE A 51 5.39 9.31 11.02
N VAL A 52 4.88 8.43 11.86
CA VAL A 52 4.17 7.22 11.46
C VAL A 52 2.73 7.37 11.92
N SER A 53 1.77 7.37 11.01
CA SER A 53 0.37 7.32 11.41
C SER A 53 -0.13 5.89 11.52
N ILE A 54 -0.95 5.62 12.55
CA ILE A 54 -1.65 4.35 12.74
C ILE A 54 -3.15 4.66 12.75
N PHE A 55 -3.84 4.31 11.65
CA PHE A 55 -5.28 4.55 11.53
C PHE A 55 -5.94 3.52 10.62
N VAL A 56 -6.82 2.69 11.19
CA VAL A 56 -7.66 1.75 10.42
C VAL A 56 -8.76 2.54 9.75
N ASN A 57 -8.66 2.76 8.44
CA ASN A 57 -9.55 3.63 7.69
C ASN A 57 -10.84 2.91 7.28
N PRO A 58 -12.01 3.23 7.86
CA PRO A 58 -13.24 2.49 7.60
C PRO A 58 -13.75 2.65 6.15
N THR A 59 -13.46 3.78 5.50
CA THR A 59 -14.04 4.12 4.18
C THR A 59 -13.38 3.40 3.00
N GLN A 60 -12.26 2.71 3.20
CA GLN A 60 -11.58 1.95 2.16
C GLN A 60 -11.87 0.44 2.20
N PHE A 61 -12.66 -0.03 3.17
CA PHE A 61 -13.06 -1.44 3.26
C PHE A 61 -14.37 -1.67 2.52
N ASP A 62 -14.38 -2.70 1.67
CA ASP A 62 -15.55 -3.08 0.89
C ASP A 62 -16.50 -3.97 1.69
N SER A 63 -15.99 -4.63 2.73
CA SER A 63 -16.70 -5.56 3.59
C SER A 63 -16.56 -5.15 5.06
N LYS A 64 -17.69 -5.12 5.77
CA LYS A 64 -17.68 -4.93 7.23
C LYS A 64 -16.87 -6.01 7.93
N ASN A 65 -16.97 -7.25 7.45
CA ASN A 65 -16.22 -8.37 8.01
C ASN A 65 -14.70 -8.18 7.87
N ASP A 66 -14.20 -7.62 6.74
CA ASP A 66 -12.75 -7.34 6.59
C ASP A 66 -12.30 -6.20 7.52
N LEU A 67 -13.15 -5.19 7.73
CA LEU A 67 -12.88 -4.11 8.69
C LEU A 67 -12.86 -4.62 10.15
N GLU A 68 -13.89 -5.38 10.55
CA GLU A 68 -14.03 -5.90 11.92
C GLU A 68 -12.92 -6.89 12.28
N ASN A 69 -12.44 -7.67 11.30
CA ASN A 69 -11.34 -8.62 11.48
C ASN A 69 -9.97 -8.03 11.12
N TYR A 70 -9.87 -6.73 10.84
CA TYR A 70 -8.56 -6.14 10.59
C TYR A 70 -7.74 -6.10 11.89
N PRO A 71 -6.50 -6.63 11.91
CA PRO A 71 -5.73 -6.75 13.15
C PRO A 71 -5.45 -5.36 13.75
N SER A 72 -5.76 -5.18 15.04
CA SER A 72 -5.43 -3.98 15.81
C SER A 72 -4.40 -4.33 16.88
N THR A 73 -3.19 -3.81 16.74
CA THR A 73 -2.02 -4.13 17.59
C THR A 73 -1.25 -2.86 17.97
N ILE A 74 -1.97 -1.80 18.37
CA ILE A 74 -1.42 -0.44 18.53
C ILE A 74 -0.19 -0.44 19.45
N ASP A 75 -0.26 -1.04 20.63
CA ASP A 75 0.87 -1.02 21.59
C ASP A 75 2.09 -1.72 21.02
N ALA A 76 1.92 -2.92 20.44
CA ALA A 76 3.00 -3.65 19.80
C ALA A 76 3.55 -2.92 18.56
N ASP A 77 2.73 -2.17 17.85
CA ASP A 77 3.16 -1.35 16.70
C ASP A 77 4.00 -0.16 17.17
N VAL A 78 3.58 0.53 18.24
CA VAL A 78 4.36 1.60 18.86
C VAL A 78 5.70 1.08 19.37
N GLU A 79 5.75 -0.09 20.01
CA GLU A 79 6.99 -0.72 20.43
C GLU A 79 7.92 -1.00 19.26
N LYS A 80 7.41 -1.58 18.16
CA LYS A 80 8.19 -1.83 16.92
C LYS A 80 8.76 -0.56 16.32
N ILE A 81 7.97 0.54 16.30
CA ILE A 81 8.41 1.84 15.78
C ILE A 81 9.53 2.38 16.66
N HIS A 82 9.35 2.41 17.97
CA HIS A 82 10.32 2.95 18.91
C HIS A 82 11.55 2.04 19.11
N ALA A 83 11.48 0.77 18.71
CA ALA A 83 12.66 -0.09 18.60
C ALA A 83 13.59 0.32 17.44
N ILE A 84 13.08 1.04 16.42
CA ILE A 84 13.92 1.67 15.38
C ILE A 84 14.60 2.91 15.98
N ASP A 85 13.81 3.85 16.50
CA ASP A 85 14.30 5.00 17.25
C ASP A 85 13.17 5.62 18.10
N PRO A 86 13.40 5.94 19.39
CA PRO A 86 12.40 6.53 20.28
C PRO A 86 11.99 7.97 19.92
N ASN A 87 12.70 8.62 18.99
CA ASN A 87 12.36 9.95 18.50
C ASN A 87 11.36 9.93 17.33
N ILE A 88 11.06 8.79 16.75
CA ILE A 88 10.02 8.68 15.73
C ILE A 88 8.67 9.03 16.37
N CYS A 89 7.96 9.96 15.76
CA CYS A 89 6.67 10.44 16.21
C CYS A 89 5.56 9.49 15.71
N VAL A 90 4.72 8.99 16.62
CA VAL A 90 3.56 8.16 16.26
C VAL A 90 2.30 9.01 16.37
N PHE A 91 1.50 9.06 15.32
CA PHE A 91 0.23 9.79 15.26
C PHE A 91 -0.93 8.80 15.14
N ILE A 92 -1.82 8.81 16.14
CA ILE A 92 -2.97 7.92 16.22
C ILE A 92 -4.25 8.76 16.24
N PRO A 93 -4.74 9.22 15.05
CA PRO A 93 -5.95 10.02 14.98
C PRO A 93 -7.20 9.18 15.28
N SER A 94 -8.22 9.82 15.87
CA SER A 94 -9.55 9.24 15.96
C SER A 94 -10.30 9.33 14.62
N VAL A 95 -11.40 8.58 14.50
CA VAL A 95 -12.28 8.65 13.32
C VAL A 95 -12.81 10.07 13.13
N GLU A 96 -13.20 10.76 14.20
CA GLU A 96 -13.71 12.14 14.17
C GLU A 96 -12.63 13.13 13.72
N THR A 97 -11.37 12.87 14.04
CA THR A 97 -10.23 13.68 13.56
C THR A 97 -10.07 13.60 12.05
N ILE A 98 -10.15 12.40 11.50
CA ILE A 98 -10.04 12.18 10.06
C ILE A 98 -11.33 12.58 9.34
N TYR A 99 -12.48 12.26 9.92
CA TYR A 99 -13.82 12.44 9.36
C TYR A 99 -14.72 13.30 10.27
N PRO A 100 -14.49 14.61 10.38
CA PRO A 100 -15.23 15.47 11.31
C PRO A 100 -16.74 15.58 10.98
N ASN A 101 -17.14 15.21 9.75
CA ASN A 101 -18.53 15.23 9.28
C ASN A 101 -19.08 13.81 9.04
N GLY A 102 -18.54 12.81 9.75
CA GLY A 102 -18.87 11.39 9.59
C GLY A 102 -17.99 10.66 8.57
N ALA A 103 -17.81 9.36 8.77
CA ALA A 103 -16.91 8.51 7.99
C ALA A 103 -17.45 8.28 6.56
N LYS A 104 -17.24 9.25 5.69
CA LYS A 104 -17.62 9.20 4.27
C LYS A 104 -16.44 9.60 3.40
N ALA A 105 -16.17 8.78 2.36
CA ALA A 105 -15.19 9.12 1.34
C ALA A 105 -15.67 10.28 0.46
N LYS A 106 -14.77 11.20 0.14
CA LYS A 106 -15.00 12.20 -0.91
C LYS A 106 -14.86 11.55 -2.28
N LYS A 107 -15.38 12.19 -3.32
CA LYS A 107 -15.14 11.80 -4.71
C LYS A 107 -13.95 12.59 -5.27
N TYR A 108 -13.07 11.88 -5.97
CA TYR A 108 -11.85 12.44 -6.55
C TYR A 108 -11.78 12.23 -8.06
N ALA A 109 -11.22 13.21 -8.76
CA ALA A 109 -10.85 13.07 -10.17
C ALA A 109 -9.49 12.36 -10.29
N LEU A 110 -9.48 11.03 -10.21
CA LEU A 110 -8.27 10.21 -10.17
C LEU A 110 -7.70 9.86 -11.55
N GLN A 111 -8.08 10.62 -12.60
CA GLN A 111 -7.58 10.49 -13.97
C GLN A 111 -7.67 9.05 -14.54
N GLY A 112 -8.64 8.28 -14.10
CA GLY A 112 -8.85 6.90 -14.52
C GLY A 112 -7.99 5.86 -13.80
N LEU A 113 -7.05 6.26 -12.92
CA LEU A 113 -6.20 5.35 -12.15
C LEU A 113 -7.02 4.45 -11.20
N ASP A 114 -8.24 4.84 -10.86
CA ASP A 114 -9.19 4.11 -10.01
C ASP A 114 -10.08 3.12 -10.78
N LYS A 115 -9.93 3.01 -12.10
CA LYS A 115 -10.82 2.19 -12.93
C LYS A 115 -10.35 0.73 -13.12
N PRO A 116 -9.07 0.47 -13.46
CA PRO A 116 -8.61 -0.90 -13.66
C PRO A 116 -8.25 -1.59 -12.33
N LEU A 117 -7.88 -2.87 -12.41
CA LEU A 117 -7.28 -3.63 -11.31
C LEU A 117 -8.15 -3.59 -10.03
N GLU A 118 -7.57 -3.25 -8.89
CA GLU A 118 -8.32 -3.16 -7.61
C GLU A 118 -9.54 -2.24 -7.72
N GLY A 119 -9.46 -1.17 -8.50
CA GLY A 119 -10.60 -0.25 -8.64
C GLY A 119 -11.83 -0.86 -9.31
N MET A 120 -11.62 -1.80 -10.24
CA MET A 120 -12.71 -2.55 -10.89
C MET A 120 -13.42 -3.50 -9.90
N TYR A 121 -12.66 -4.15 -9.04
CA TYR A 121 -13.17 -5.16 -8.10
C TYR A 121 -13.57 -4.58 -6.75
N ARG A 122 -13.18 -3.34 -6.45
CA ARG A 122 -13.39 -2.66 -5.18
C ARG A 122 -13.93 -1.22 -5.39
N PRO A 123 -15.19 -1.07 -5.85
CA PRO A 123 -15.77 0.25 -6.12
C PRO A 123 -15.71 1.19 -4.91
N GLY A 124 -15.16 2.39 -5.08
CA GLY A 124 -15.05 3.40 -4.02
C GLY A 124 -13.83 3.24 -3.10
N HIS A 125 -13.09 2.13 -3.18
CA HIS A 125 -11.89 1.89 -2.38
C HIS A 125 -10.89 3.05 -2.47
N PHE A 126 -10.56 3.48 -3.69
CA PHE A 126 -9.57 4.55 -3.89
C PHE A 126 -10.08 5.94 -3.51
N ASP A 127 -11.38 6.19 -3.55
CA ASP A 127 -11.95 7.40 -2.93
C ASP A 127 -11.71 7.40 -1.41
N GLY A 128 -11.86 6.24 -0.76
CA GLY A 128 -11.55 6.06 0.66
C GLY A 128 -10.09 6.30 0.99
N VAL A 129 -9.18 5.68 0.21
CA VAL A 129 -7.73 5.89 0.34
C VAL A 129 -7.36 7.35 0.11
N ALA A 130 -7.86 7.97 -0.96
CA ALA A 130 -7.60 9.37 -1.28
C ALA A 130 -8.04 10.30 -0.14
N THR A 131 -9.21 10.04 0.44
CA THR A 131 -9.76 10.86 1.53
C THR A 131 -8.88 10.82 2.78
N VAL A 132 -8.48 9.64 3.23
CA VAL A 132 -7.64 9.51 4.43
C VAL A 132 -6.25 10.07 4.21
N VAL A 133 -5.64 9.83 3.03
CA VAL A 133 -4.29 10.32 2.73
C VAL A 133 -4.27 11.85 2.61
N GLU A 134 -5.23 12.45 1.90
CA GLU A 134 -5.39 13.92 1.84
C GLU A 134 -5.52 14.51 3.25
N ARG A 135 -6.32 13.85 4.11
CA ARG A 135 -6.50 14.31 5.48
C ARG A 135 -5.24 14.22 6.32
N LEU A 136 -4.49 13.12 6.20
CA LEU A 136 -3.19 12.96 6.86
C LEU A 136 -2.17 13.99 6.37
N PHE A 137 -2.13 14.27 5.07
CA PHE A 137 -1.27 15.31 4.50
C PHE A 137 -1.63 16.70 5.05
N THR A 138 -2.93 17.00 5.17
CA THR A 138 -3.41 18.27 5.74
C THR A 138 -3.06 18.40 7.22
N LEU A 139 -3.11 17.31 7.98
CA LEU A 139 -2.86 17.32 9.43
C LEU A 139 -1.37 17.36 9.74
N VAL A 140 -0.57 16.51 9.06
CA VAL A 140 0.87 16.37 9.34
C VAL A 140 1.70 17.38 8.58
N GLN A 141 1.27 17.79 7.36
CA GLN A 141 1.99 18.70 6.46
C GLN A 141 3.44 18.22 6.18
N PRO A 142 3.61 16.97 5.71
CA PRO A 142 4.95 16.45 5.45
C PRO A 142 5.55 17.06 4.17
N ASP A 143 6.88 17.13 4.11
CA ASP A 143 7.61 17.41 2.86
C ASP A 143 7.69 16.16 1.99
N VAL A 144 7.82 14.99 2.64
CA VAL A 144 7.98 13.68 1.97
C VAL A 144 7.06 12.64 2.60
N ALA A 145 6.37 11.85 1.78
CA ALA A 145 5.60 10.72 2.28
C ALA A 145 6.05 9.40 1.62
N TYR A 146 6.06 8.32 2.40
CA TYR A 146 6.65 7.04 2.02
C TYR A 146 5.59 5.97 1.85
N PHE A 147 5.62 5.26 0.70
CA PHE A 147 4.65 4.22 0.35
C PHE A 147 5.34 3.00 -0.24
N GLY A 148 4.76 1.82 -0.03
CA GLY A 148 5.28 0.57 -0.59
C GLY A 148 4.88 0.36 -2.05
N GLN A 149 5.80 -0.17 -2.87
CA GLN A 149 5.49 -0.55 -4.26
C GLN A 149 4.55 -1.76 -4.36
N LYS A 150 4.33 -2.48 -3.25
CA LYS A 150 3.35 -3.57 -3.22
C LYS A 150 1.96 -3.09 -3.63
N ASP A 151 1.55 -1.93 -3.16
CA ASP A 151 0.26 -1.31 -3.47
C ASP A 151 0.45 -0.25 -4.56
N PHE A 152 1.00 -0.66 -5.72
CA PHE A 152 1.47 0.24 -6.77
C PHE A 152 0.36 1.12 -7.37
N GLN A 153 -0.86 0.60 -7.55
CA GLN A 153 -2.00 1.41 -7.99
C GLN A 153 -2.32 2.51 -6.96
N GLN A 154 -2.30 2.19 -5.67
CA GLN A 154 -2.42 3.19 -4.60
C GLN A 154 -1.29 4.22 -4.66
N LEU A 155 -0.05 3.77 -4.88
CA LEU A 155 1.12 4.65 -5.02
C LEU A 155 0.93 5.68 -6.13
N GLN A 156 0.41 5.29 -7.30
CA GLN A 156 0.11 6.20 -8.40
C GLN A 156 -0.96 7.23 -8.03
N ILE A 157 -2.02 6.79 -7.39
CA ILE A 157 -3.12 7.67 -6.94
C ILE A 157 -2.63 8.67 -5.88
N VAL A 158 -1.86 8.20 -4.90
CA VAL A 158 -1.30 9.07 -3.86
C VAL A 158 -0.32 10.09 -4.45
N SER A 159 0.48 9.69 -5.44
CA SER A 159 1.37 10.61 -6.15
C SER A 159 0.60 11.71 -6.89
N LEU A 160 -0.55 11.38 -7.47
CA LEU A 160 -1.45 12.36 -8.09
C LEU A 160 -1.99 13.37 -7.06
N LEU A 161 -2.36 12.90 -5.86
CA LEU A 161 -2.88 13.75 -4.77
C LEU A 161 -1.79 14.63 -4.15
N ALA A 162 -0.58 14.13 -4.01
CA ALA A 162 0.55 14.82 -3.37
C ALA A 162 1.10 15.98 -4.22
N LYS A 163 1.07 15.82 -5.56
CA LYS A 163 1.65 16.78 -6.50
C LYS A 163 1.17 18.23 -6.31
N PRO A 164 -0.14 18.54 -6.24
CA PRO A 164 -0.62 19.89 -6.03
C PRO A 164 -0.32 20.44 -4.62
N LEU A 165 0.00 19.58 -3.66
CA LEU A 165 0.36 19.96 -2.29
C LEU A 165 1.88 20.18 -2.13
N GLY A 166 2.68 19.95 -3.16
CA GLY A 166 4.13 20.05 -3.10
C GLY A 166 4.81 18.95 -2.28
N ILE A 167 4.10 17.85 -1.97
CA ILE A 167 4.62 16.74 -1.18
C ILE A 167 5.33 15.74 -2.11
N GLU A 168 6.59 15.43 -1.79
CA GLU A 168 7.34 14.40 -2.51
C GLU A 168 6.87 13.00 -2.07
N ILE A 169 6.61 12.11 -3.04
CA ILE A 169 6.30 10.70 -2.74
C ILE A 169 7.53 9.85 -3.00
N ARG A 170 8.01 9.14 -1.98
CA ARG A 170 9.10 8.17 -2.10
C ARG A 170 8.58 6.76 -1.94
N SER A 171 8.90 5.90 -2.91
CA SER A 171 8.50 4.51 -2.87
C SER A 171 9.60 3.62 -2.28
N VAL A 172 9.17 2.49 -1.66
CA VAL A 172 10.06 1.43 -1.19
C VAL A 172 9.67 0.13 -1.88
N PRO A 173 10.66 -0.64 -2.38
CA PRO A 173 10.40 -1.94 -3.00
C PRO A 173 9.60 -2.88 -2.11
N THR A 174 8.82 -3.77 -2.72
CA THR A 174 8.05 -4.79 -2.00
C THR A 174 8.98 -5.68 -1.17
N VAL A 175 8.77 -5.69 0.14
CA VAL A 175 9.46 -6.62 1.05
C VAL A 175 8.72 -7.94 1.04
N ARG A 176 9.48 -9.05 0.99
CA ARG A 176 8.93 -10.40 0.86
C ARG A 176 9.34 -11.29 2.02
N GLU A 177 8.53 -12.30 2.28
CA GLU A 177 8.86 -13.42 3.16
C GLU A 177 9.95 -14.31 2.49
N ALA A 178 10.54 -15.24 3.22
CA ALA A 178 11.60 -16.10 2.71
C ALA A 178 11.18 -16.95 1.50
N ASN A 179 9.90 -17.31 1.41
CA ASN A 179 9.32 -18.04 0.28
C ASN A 179 8.92 -17.14 -0.91
N GLY A 180 9.16 -15.83 -0.83
CA GLY A 180 8.84 -14.86 -1.89
C GLY A 180 7.48 -14.16 -1.74
N LEU A 181 6.60 -14.62 -0.86
CA LEU A 181 5.29 -13.99 -0.62
C LEU A 181 5.47 -12.52 -0.22
N ALA A 182 4.76 -11.60 -0.86
CA ALA A 182 4.77 -10.19 -0.48
C ALA A 182 4.21 -10.01 0.94
N MET A 183 4.94 -9.28 1.79
CA MET A 183 4.52 -9.05 3.17
C MET A 183 3.22 -8.26 3.23
N SER A 184 2.28 -8.76 4.02
CA SER A 184 0.98 -8.14 4.27
C SER A 184 0.51 -8.48 5.69
N SER A 185 -0.18 -7.55 6.34
CA SER A 185 -0.85 -7.82 7.63
C SER A 185 -1.90 -8.95 7.51
N ARG A 186 -2.43 -9.17 6.29
CA ARG A 186 -3.37 -10.27 6.03
C ARG A 186 -2.71 -11.65 5.96
N ASN A 187 -1.39 -11.75 5.81
CA ASN A 187 -0.68 -13.04 5.80
C ASN A 187 -0.84 -13.80 7.12
N SER A 188 -1.08 -13.10 8.24
CA SER A 188 -1.35 -13.74 9.55
C SER A 188 -2.65 -14.54 9.59
N ARG A 189 -3.54 -14.37 8.60
CA ARG A 189 -4.81 -15.10 8.49
C ARG A 189 -4.66 -16.44 7.75
N LEU A 190 -3.52 -16.66 7.10
CA LEU A 190 -3.24 -17.87 6.34
C LEU A 190 -2.71 -18.97 7.26
N SER A 191 -3.11 -20.19 7.02
CA SER A 191 -2.44 -21.38 7.55
C SER A 191 -1.02 -21.50 6.99
N ASP A 192 -0.22 -22.41 7.55
CA ASP A 192 1.12 -22.69 7.00
C ASP A 192 1.02 -23.21 5.57
N GLU A 193 0.03 -24.05 5.26
CA GLU A 193 -0.24 -24.55 3.92
C GLU A 193 -0.69 -23.45 2.96
N GLY A 194 -1.63 -22.59 3.39
CA GLY A 194 -2.07 -21.43 2.60
C GLY A 194 -0.94 -20.47 2.31
N ARG A 195 -0.05 -20.25 3.27
CA ARG A 195 1.14 -19.41 3.11
C ARG A 195 2.16 -20.03 2.14
N GLU A 196 2.34 -21.35 2.19
CA GLU A 196 3.19 -22.07 1.24
C GLU A 196 2.60 -22.03 -0.18
N ASN A 197 1.30 -22.21 -0.34
CA ASN A 197 0.62 -22.09 -1.63
C ASN A 197 0.71 -20.66 -2.19
N ALA A 198 0.65 -19.63 -1.33
CA ALA A 198 0.72 -18.23 -1.75
C ALA A 198 2.08 -17.82 -2.36
N LYS A 199 3.16 -18.59 -2.19
CA LYS A 199 4.46 -18.35 -2.88
C LYS A 199 4.32 -18.37 -4.41
N HIS A 200 3.39 -19.16 -4.92
CA HIS A 200 3.14 -19.29 -6.37
C HIS A 200 2.72 -17.96 -7.01
N ILE A 201 2.22 -16.99 -6.25
CA ILE A 201 1.95 -15.63 -6.72
C ILE A 201 3.24 -15.01 -7.26
N TYR A 202 4.29 -14.98 -6.44
CA TYR A 202 5.55 -14.35 -6.83
C TYR A 202 6.32 -15.16 -7.88
N GLU A 203 6.31 -16.48 -7.77
CA GLU A 203 6.90 -17.37 -8.79
C GLU A 203 6.27 -17.14 -10.16
N THR A 204 4.93 -16.93 -10.22
CA THR A 204 4.23 -16.63 -11.45
C THR A 204 4.63 -15.27 -12.00
N LEU A 205 4.73 -14.25 -11.16
CA LEU A 205 5.21 -12.92 -11.56
C LEU A 205 6.62 -12.98 -12.10
N GLN A 206 7.53 -13.74 -11.46
CA GLN A 206 8.91 -13.92 -11.93
C GLN A 206 8.97 -14.68 -13.26
N MET A 207 8.17 -15.72 -13.44
CA MET A 207 8.04 -16.44 -14.71
C MET A 207 7.61 -15.48 -15.84
N VAL A 208 6.59 -14.68 -15.60
CA VAL A 208 6.12 -13.68 -16.58
C VAL A 208 7.22 -12.68 -16.90
N LYS A 209 7.91 -12.16 -15.89
CA LYS A 209 9.02 -11.23 -16.07
C LYS A 209 10.14 -11.85 -16.92
N SER A 210 10.57 -13.05 -16.61
CA SER A 210 11.67 -13.73 -17.32
C SER A 210 11.34 -14.02 -18.80
N LYS A 211 10.05 -14.22 -19.10
CA LYS A 211 9.56 -14.50 -20.45
C LYS A 211 9.06 -13.24 -21.19
N PHE A 212 9.06 -12.09 -20.54
CA PHE A 212 8.43 -10.88 -21.09
C PHE A 212 9.00 -10.46 -22.43
N SER A 213 10.32 -10.53 -22.64
CA SER A 213 10.94 -10.14 -23.92
C SER A 213 10.55 -11.03 -25.10
N SER A 214 10.32 -12.32 -24.88
CA SER A 214 10.18 -13.34 -25.91
C SER A 214 8.73 -13.78 -26.22
N HIS A 215 7.76 -13.41 -25.39
CA HIS A 215 6.35 -13.87 -25.53
C HIS A 215 5.41 -12.68 -25.72
N THR A 216 4.26 -12.91 -26.35
CA THR A 216 3.18 -11.92 -26.47
C THR A 216 2.50 -11.70 -25.10
N ILE A 217 1.78 -10.57 -24.96
CA ILE A 217 1.00 -10.28 -23.75
C ILE A 217 -0.01 -11.40 -23.46
N ASP A 218 -0.76 -11.84 -24.47
CA ASP A 218 -1.76 -12.89 -24.33
C ASP A 218 -1.15 -14.23 -23.89
N ALA A 219 -0.03 -14.63 -24.49
CA ALA A 219 0.67 -15.85 -24.09
C ALA A 219 1.13 -15.78 -22.62
N LEU A 220 1.67 -14.64 -22.18
CA LEU A 220 2.09 -14.44 -20.80
C LEU A 220 0.92 -14.50 -19.82
N LYS A 221 -0.22 -13.86 -20.17
CA LYS A 221 -1.45 -13.91 -19.35
C LYS A 221 -1.97 -15.34 -19.26
N THR A 222 -2.06 -16.06 -20.38
CA THR A 222 -2.52 -17.47 -20.40
C THR A 222 -1.66 -18.34 -19.49
N MET A 223 -0.33 -18.25 -19.60
CA MET A 223 0.59 -19.02 -18.75
C MET A 223 0.44 -18.69 -17.27
N ALA A 224 0.26 -17.41 -16.93
CA ALA A 224 0.08 -16.96 -15.55
C ALA A 224 -1.25 -17.45 -14.97
N ILE A 225 -2.34 -17.31 -15.72
CA ILE A 225 -3.68 -17.75 -15.32
C ILE A 225 -3.69 -19.27 -15.10
N GLN A 226 -3.12 -20.04 -16.04
CA GLN A 226 -3.03 -21.49 -15.91
C GLN A 226 -2.28 -21.89 -14.63
N LYS A 227 -1.07 -21.37 -14.41
CA LYS A 227 -0.25 -21.69 -13.23
C LYS A 227 -0.97 -21.37 -11.91
N LEU A 228 -1.63 -20.21 -11.82
CA LEU A 228 -2.34 -19.80 -10.61
C LEU A 228 -3.62 -20.63 -10.38
N SER A 229 -4.34 -20.97 -11.44
CA SER A 229 -5.58 -21.78 -11.34
C SER A 229 -5.32 -23.24 -10.98
N GLU A 230 -4.13 -23.74 -11.26
CA GLU A 230 -3.70 -25.10 -10.89
C GLU A 230 -3.18 -25.18 -9.44
N THR A 231 -2.99 -24.02 -8.77
CA THR A 231 -2.48 -23.98 -7.39
C THR A 231 -3.62 -24.32 -6.41
N PRO A 232 -3.44 -25.32 -5.53
CA PRO A 232 -4.47 -25.69 -4.56
C PRO A 232 -4.89 -24.53 -3.67
N GLN A 233 -6.16 -24.46 -3.30
CA GLN A 233 -6.73 -23.47 -2.39
C GLN A 233 -6.54 -22.00 -2.83
N MET A 234 -6.22 -21.75 -4.11
CA MET A 234 -6.05 -20.44 -4.68
C MET A 234 -7.14 -20.16 -5.73
N GLU A 235 -7.89 -19.09 -5.52
CA GLU A 235 -8.85 -18.56 -6.48
C GLU A 235 -8.26 -17.30 -7.14
N LEU A 236 -8.10 -17.35 -8.47
CA LEU A 236 -7.63 -16.20 -9.23
C LEU A 236 -8.75 -15.16 -9.38
N VAL A 237 -8.50 -13.93 -8.94
CA VAL A 237 -9.41 -12.81 -9.16
C VAL A 237 -9.09 -12.11 -10.48
N TYR A 238 -7.81 -11.75 -10.67
CA TYR A 238 -7.30 -11.25 -11.95
C TYR A 238 -5.78 -11.44 -12.06
N PHE A 239 -5.32 -11.53 -13.31
CA PHE A 239 -3.93 -11.31 -13.69
C PHE A 239 -3.91 -10.36 -14.89
N GLU A 240 -3.24 -9.19 -14.73
CA GLU A 240 -3.20 -8.17 -15.78
C GLU A 240 -1.78 -7.64 -15.99
N ILE A 241 -1.48 -7.30 -17.25
CA ILE A 241 -0.29 -6.55 -17.63
C ILE A 241 -0.74 -5.17 -18.09
N VAL A 242 -0.17 -4.13 -17.48
CA VAL A 242 -0.54 -2.74 -17.73
C VAL A 242 0.66 -1.88 -18.10
N ALA A 243 0.41 -0.75 -18.78
CA ALA A 243 1.39 0.32 -18.91
C ALA A 243 1.53 1.05 -17.55
N GLU A 244 2.76 1.19 -17.03
CA GLU A 244 2.99 1.73 -15.69
C GLU A 244 2.49 3.17 -15.50
N HIS A 245 2.58 3.99 -16.55
CA HIS A 245 2.32 5.43 -16.45
C HIS A 245 0.83 5.79 -16.25
N ASN A 246 -0.09 4.93 -16.68
CA ASN A 246 -1.55 5.20 -16.61
C ASN A 246 -2.39 4.00 -16.19
N LEU A 247 -1.75 2.86 -15.90
CA LEU A 247 -2.37 1.59 -15.51
C LEU A 247 -3.35 1.00 -16.53
N SER A 248 -3.29 1.45 -17.82
CA SER A 248 -4.12 0.89 -18.86
C SER A 248 -3.72 -0.56 -19.16
N VAL A 249 -4.68 -1.46 -19.18
CA VAL A 249 -4.47 -2.86 -19.60
C VAL A 249 -4.02 -2.88 -21.07
N VAL A 250 -2.97 -3.63 -21.36
CA VAL A 250 -2.37 -3.69 -22.70
C VAL A 250 -2.56 -5.05 -23.37
N GLN A 251 -2.71 -5.03 -24.68
CA GLN A 251 -2.79 -6.24 -25.52
C GLN A 251 -1.51 -6.50 -26.32
N SER A 252 -0.70 -5.47 -26.50
CA SER A 252 0.57 -5.56 -27.22
C SER A 252 1.62 -4.67 -26.60
N LYS A 253 2.89 -4.99 -26.88
CA LYS A 253 4.03 -4.20 -26.41
C LYS A 253 4.33 -3.08 -27.41
N ALA A 254 4.66 -1.89 -26.89
CA ALA A 254 5.11 -0.75 -27.66
C ALA A 254 6.51 -0.30 -27.20
N LYS A 255 7.29 0.23 -28.12
CA LYS A 255 8.64 0.74 -27.83
C LYS A 255 8.59 1.94 -26.88
N GLY A 256 9.43 1.93 -25.85
CA GLY A 256 9.52 3.04 -24.87
C GLY A 256 8.44 3.06 -23.81
N VAL A 257 7.59 2.03 -23.73
CA VAL A 257 6.59 1.88 -22.68
C VAL A 257 7.11 0.94 -21.60
N SER A 258 6.99 1.35 -20.33
CA SER A 258 7.24 0.50 -19.17
C SER A 258 5.99 -0.25 -18.78
N TYR A 259 6.14 -1.54 -18.43
CA TYR A 259 5.05 -2.45 -18.13
C TYR A 259 5.19 -3.05 -16.74
N ARG A 260 4.04 -3.34 -16.13
CA ARG A 260 3.95 -3.99 -14.84
C ARG A 260 2.87 -5.08 -14.87
N ALA A 261 3.21 -6.25 -14.33
CA ALA A 261 2.24 -7.31 -14.10
C ALA A 261 1.62 -7.14 -12.70
N PHE A 262 0.32 -7.33 -12.62
CA PHE A 262 -0.47 -7.31 -11.39
C PHE A 262 -1.26 -8.58 -11.24
N VAL A 263 -1.41 -9.01 -10.01
CA VAL A 263 -2.19 -10.20 -9.65
C VAL A 263 -2.99 -9.96 -8.38
N ALA A 264 -4.20 -10.46 -8.36
CA ALA A 264 -4.99 -10.62 -7.16
C ALA A 264 -5.54 -12.04 -7.10
N VAL A 265 -5.40 -12.67 -5.94
CA VAL A 265 -5.94 -14.01 -5.65
C VAL A 265 -6.64 -14.00 -4.30
N VAL A 266 -7.47 -15.01 -4.07
CA VAL A 266 -7.99 -15.35 -2.73
C VAL A 266 -7.40 -16.71 -2.33
N VAL A 267 -6.78 -16.75 -1.15
CA VAL A 267 -6.25 -17.97 -0.52
C VAL A 267 -6.91 -18.10 0.83
N GLU A 268 -7.58 -19.21 1.10
CA GLU A 268 -8.31 -19.44 2.37
C GLU A 268 -9.23 -18.25 2.77
N GLY A 269 -9.95 -17.69 1.78
CA GLY A 269 -10.83 -16.52 1.99
C GLY A 269 -10.09 -15.19 2.18
N THR A 270 -8.75 -15.19 2.13
CA THR A 270 -7.93 -13.99 2.29
C THR A 270 -7.48 -13.47 0.93
N ARG A 271 -7.88 -12.22 0.59
CA ARG A 271 -7.44 -11.56 -0.64
C ARG A 271 -5.99 -11.09 -0.53
N LEU A 272 -5.17 -11.54 -1.46
CA LEU A 272 -3.75 -11.17 -1.59
C LEU A 272 -3.51 -10.49 -2.94
N ILE A 273 -2.67 -9.47 -2.93
CA ILE A 273 -2.23 -8.77 -4.15
C ILE A 273 -0.72 -8.71 -4.22
N ASP A 274 -0.21 -8.72 -5.44
CA ASP A 274 1.21 -8.49 -5.72
C ASP A 274 1.40 -7.90 -7.11
N ASN A 275 2.59 -7.39 -7.39
CA ASN A 275 2.95 -6.88 -8.71
C ASN A 275 4.47 -6.91 -8.93
N ILE A 276 4.88 -6.83 -10.20
CA ILE A 276 6.29 -6.75 -10.57
C ILE A 276 6.48 -5.91 -11.83
N SER A 277 7.52 -5.06 -11.87
CA SER A 277 7.94 -4.38 -13.10
C SER A 277 8.54 -5.41 -14.09
N LEU A 278 8.15 -5.30 -15.35
CA LEU A 278 8.55 -6.22 -16.42
C LEU A 278 9.74 -5.71 -17.25
N ASN A 279 10.16 -4.47 -17.00
CA ASN A 279 11.28 -3.82 -17.71
C ASN A 279 12.56 -3.94 -16.89
#